data_95b65b5adac46c69652f4297701779ac
#
_entry.id   95b65b5adac46c69652f4297701779ac
#
_cell.length_a   1.000
_cell.length_b   1.000
_cell.length_c   1.000
_cell.angle_alpha   90.00
_cell.angle_beta   90.00
_cell.angle_gamma   90.00
#
_symmetry.space_group_name_H-M   'P 1'
#
loop_
_entity.id
_entity.type
_entity.pdbx_description
1 polymer ?
#
loop_
_entity_poly.entity_id
_entity_poly.type
_entity_poly.pdbx_seq_one_letter_code
_entity_poly.pdbx_strand_id
1 'polypeptide(L)'
;MKRLTITLFILATLLLNMLPACDGLDDHYSTNPTYRLSFSTDTLAFDTIFSTIGSTTRQFMIYNKNSEPLSIESIMLASGEATGFRMNVDGRKGSSFNNVGILANDSMYVFVEVTVDPNGGNQPLLIQDSVLFTVNGIRQSVLLEAYGQDVNLYKGGVTITKDSILTANRPYLIYDSLVIAKGVSLNIEKGATFYMHDKASLIVHGSMNALGTLDEPITFRGDRLDYILNDILPYDRTPGQWGGITFKADSYGNVWDNVIVRNGTSGVYCEPSTPDRPKIKINNSQITNMGSDLFFAINCDVIATNTEFSNAGGSVL
;
A
#
# COMPACT_ATOMS: atom_id res chain seq x y z
N MET A 1 38.94 -39.84 -51.74
CA MET A 1 38.83 -39.51 -50.31
C MET A 1 39.69 -38.30 -49.87
N LYS A 2 40.98 -38.23 -50.15
CA LYS A 2 41.86 -37.09 -49.74
C LYS A 2 41.40 -35.70 -50.20
N ARG A 3 40.84 -35.58 -51.40
CA ARG A 3 40.36 -34.26 -51.91
C ARG A 3 39.08 -33.80 -51.20
N LEU A 4 38.18 -34.70 -50.83
CA LEU A 4 36.94 -34.39 -50.12
C LEU A 4 37.22 -33.93 -48.69
N THR A 5 38.19 -34.56 -48.00
CA THR A 5 38.62 -34.18 -46.65
C THR A 5 39.26 -32.79 -46.62
N ILE A 6 40.09 -32.46 -47.66
CA ILE A 6 40.69 -31.11 -47.73
C ILE A 6 39.64 -30.03 -47.99
N THR A 7 38.66 -30.28 -48.89
CA THR A 7 37.57 -29.33 -49.15
C THR A 7 36.70 -29.12 -47.91
N LEU A 8 36.40 -30.19 -47.16
CA LEU A 8 35.63 -30.11 -45.88
C LEU A 8 36.38 -29.29 -44.81
N PHE A 9 37.71 -29.47 -44.74
CA PHE A 9 38.58 -28.76 -43.80
C PHE A 9 38.65 -27.24 -44.14
N ILE A 10 38.78 -26.89 -45.45
CA ILE A 10 38.76 -25.51 -45.90
C ILE A 10 37.40 -24.86 -45.64
N LEU A 11 36.30 -25.59 -45.86
CA LEU A 11 34.94 -25.07 -45.58
C LEU A 11 34.70 -24.86 -44.09
N ALA A 12 35.19 -25.78 -43.23
CA ALA A 12 35.08 -25.64 -41.77
C ALA A 12 35.92 -24.45 -41.25
N THR A 13 37.13 -24.21 -41.79
CA THR A 13 37.95 -23.07 -41.39
C THR A 13 37.35 -21.74 -41.90
N LEU A 14 36.69 -21.75 -43.09
CA LEU A 14 35.96 -20.57 -43.56
C LEU A 14 34.72 -20.25 -42.70
N LEU A 15 33.98 -21.25 -42.28
CA LEU A 15 32.85 -21.09 -41.36
C LEU A 15 33.28 -20.61 -39.97
N LEU A 16 34.44 -21.04 -39.46
CA LEU A 16 34.96 -20.57 -38.17
C LEU A 16 35.35 -19.11 -38.15
N ASN A 17 35.75 -18.55 -39.32
CA ASN A 17 36.03 -17.13 -39.45
C ASN A 17 34.78 -16.23 -39.71
N MET A 18 33.60 -16.85 -39.89
CA MET A 18 32.33 -16.10 -40.03
C MET A 18 31.57 -15.98 -38.69
N LEU A 19 32.11 -16.54 -37.58
CA LEU A 19 31.57 -16.18 -36.26
C LEU A 19 31.98 -14.74 -36.00
N PRO A 20 31.07 -13.76 -36.02
CA PRO A 20 31.41 -12.44 -35.53
C PRO A 20 31.84 -12.66 -34.06
N ALA A 21 33.12 -12.41 -33.79
CA ALA A 21 33.52 -12.16 -32.42
C ALA A 21 32.58 -11.04 -31.94
N CYS A 22 31.80 -11.28 -30.93
CA CYS A 22 31.25 -10.18 -30.13
C CYS A 22 32.49 -9.45 -29.60
N ASP A 23 32.98 -8.45 -30.38
CA ASP A 23 33.83 -7.45 -29.80
C ASP A 23 33.07 -6.91 -28.60
N GLY A 24 33.67 -7.03 -27.43
CA GLY A 24 33.12 -6.42 -26.24
C GLY A 24 32.75 -5.00 -26.62
N LEU A 25 31.49 -4.65 -26.51
CA LEU A 25 31.02 -3.27 -26.64
C LEU A 25 31.95 -2.46 -25.75
N ASP A 26 32.97 -1.83 -26.33
CA ASP A 26 33.67 -0.72 -25.71
C ASP A 26 32.60 0.39 -25.61
N ASP A 27 31.92 0.41 -24.46
CA ASP A 27 30.91 1.41 -24.16
C ASP A 27 31.60 2.76 -24.02
N HIS A 28 31.83 3.39 -25.19
CA HIS A 28 32.29 4.77 -25.21
C HIS A 28 31.16 5.68 -24.78
N TYR A 29 31.09 5.88 -23.46
CA TYR A 29 30.13 6.85 -22.91
C TYR A 29 30.49 8.26 -23.29
N SER A 30 29.47 9.01 -23.68
CA SER A 30 29.63 10.41 -24.09
C SER A 30 30.04 11.28 -22.89
N THR A 31 31.02 12.14 -23.12
CA THR A 31 31.45 13.19 -22.18
C THR A 31 30.86 14.56 -22.50
N ASN A 32 29.86 14.62 -23.40
CA ASN A 32 29.24 15.86 -23.81
C ASN A 32 28.55 16.56 -22.61
N PRO A 33 29.01 17.75 -22.19
CA PRO A 33 28.50 18.43 -21.03
C PRO A 33 27.09 19.01 -21.22
N THR A 34 26.51 18.93 -22.41
CA THR A 34 25.12 19.37 -22.66
C THR A 34 24.10 18.26 -22.49
N TYR A 35 24.55 17.01 -22.50
CA TYR A 35 23.65 15.87 -22.37
C TYR A 35 23.07 15.76 -20.97
N ARG A 36 21.79 15.44 -20.89
CA ARG A 36 21.00 15.35 -19.67
C ARG A 36 20.17 14.08 -19.67
N LEU A 37 19.88 13.59 -18.48
CA LEU A 37 18.81 12.64 -18.29
C LEU A 37 17.45 13.33 -18.36
N SER A 38 16.41 12.57 -18.70
CA SER A 38 15.02 12.96 -18.50
C SER A 38 14.38 11.96 -17.54
N PHE A 39 13.36 12.38 -16.82
CA PHE A 39 12.66 11.55 -15.85
C PHE A 39 11.18 11.47 -16.17
N SER A 40 10.52 10.37 -15.79
CA SER A 40 9.08 10.22 -15.97
C SER A 40 8.28 11.11 -15.00
N THR A 41 8.90 11.54 -13.90
CA THR A 41 8.36 12.49 -12.93
C THR A 41 9.50 13.29 -12.29
N ASP A 42 9.21 14.47 -11.82
CA ASP A 42 10.11 15.28 -10.98
C ASP A 42 9.96 14.98 -9.48
N THR A 43 8.79 14.44 -9.10
CA THR A 43 8.46 14.07 -7.73
C THR A 43 7.82 12.69 -7.70
N LEU A 44 8.34 11.79 -6.87
CA LEU A 44 7.74 10.50 -6.55
C LEU A 44 7.09 10.60 -5.18
N ALA A 45 5.77 10.79 -5.17
CA ALA A 45 5.01 10.90 -3.94
C ALA A 45 4.49 9.53 -3.50
N PHE A 46 4.63 9.24 -2.23
CA PHE A 46 3.96 8.14 -1.54
C PHE A 46 2.76 8.71 -0.78
N ASP A 47 1.67 7.96 -0.75
CA ASP A 47 0.54 8.29 0.11
C ASP A 47 0.92 8.18 1.60
N THR A 48 -0.07 8.21 2.48
CA THR A 48 0.17 8.01 3.90
C THR A 48 0.74 6.61 4.16
N ILE A 49 1.89 6.57 4.83
CA ILE A 49 2.60 5.35 5.22
C ILE A 49 2.47 5.21 6.74
N PHE A 50 1.92 4.09 7.19
CA PHE A 50 1.86 3.80 8.62
C PHE A 50 3.26 3.52 9.16
N SER A 51 3.63 4.19 10.26
CA SER A 51 4.94 4.01 10.88
C SER A 51 5.20 2.54 11.24
N THR A 52 6.44 2.10 11.07
CA THR A 52 6.91 0.71 11.20
C THR A 52 6.42 -0.26 10.13
N ILE A 53 5.51 0.14 9.25
CA ILE A 53 5.04 -0.64 8.11
C ILE A 53 5.72 -0.10 6.85
N GLY A 54 6.31 -0.97 6.04
CA GLY A 54 6.90 -0.55 4.77
C GLY A 54 5.84 -0.15 3.75
N SER A 55 6.17 0.80 2.89
CA SER A 55 5.33 1.18 1.75
C SER A 55 5.25 0.05 0.73
N THR A 56 4.30 0.16 -0.18
CA THR A 56 4.40 -0.51 -1.49
C THR A 56 5.57 0.10 -2.28
N THR A 57 6.15 -0.71 -3.18
CA THR A 57 7.18 -0.23 -4.08
C THR A 57 6.57 0.72 -5.11
N ARG A 58 7.09 1.94 -5.23
CA ARG A 58 6.81 2.86 -6.34
C ARG A 58 8.01 2.94 -7.27
N GLN A 59 7.80 3.45 -8.47
CA GLN A 59 8.85 3.51 -9.48
C GLN A 59 8.77 4.78 -10.31
N PHE A 60 9.90 5.19 -10.83
CA PHE A 60 10.00 6.15 -11.92
C PHE A 60 11.03 5.68 -12.95
N MET A 61 11.00 6.27 -14.12
CA MET A 61 11.93 5.95 -15.20
C MET A 61 12.95 7.06 -15.40
N ILE A 62 14.18 6.66 -15.68
CA ILE A 62 15.25 7.50 -16.20
C ILE A 62 15.32 7.25 -17.70
N TYR A 63 15.43 8.30 -18.50
CA TYR A 63 15.59 8.23 -19.94
C TYR A 63 16.89 8.88 -20.37
N ASN A 64 17.67 8.21 -21.20
CA ASN A 64 18.68 8.81 -22.01
C ASN A 64 18.11 9.12 -23.41
N LYS A 65 17.62 10.33 -23.63
CA LYS A 65 17.09 10.77 -24.93
C LYS A 65 18.17 11.29 -25.87
N ASN A 66 19.45 11.15 -25.49
CA ASN A 66 20.58 11.59 -26.31
C ASN A 66 20.98 10.48 -27.31
N SER A 67 21.70 10.88 -28.37
CA SER A 67 22.14 9.99 -29.46
C SER A 67 23.32 9.09 -29.09
N GLU A 68 23.90 9.24 -27.90
CA GLU A 68 25.07 8.49 -27.42
C GLU A 68 24.81 7.89 -26.04
N PRO A 69 25.47 6.76 -25.70
CA PRO A 69 25.38 6.18 -24.36
C PRO A 69 25.92 7.14 -23.30
N LEU A 70 25.34 7.09 -22.10
CA LEU A 70 25.78 7.88 -20.94
C LEU A 70 26.20 6.96 -19.78
N SER A 71 27.27 7.35 -19.09
CA SER A 71 27.58 6.82 -17.77
C SER A 71 27.01 7.77 -16.71
N ILE A 72 26.10 7.29 -15.88
CA ILE A 72 25.62 8.01 -14.72
C ILE A 72 26.69 7.82 -13.64
N GLU A 73 27.49 8.87 -13.39
CA GLU A 73 28.64 8.84 -12.46
C GLU A 73 28.20 8.43 -11.06
N SER A 74 27.05 8.96 -10.61
CA SER A 74 26.45 8.60 -9.33
C SER A 74 24.93 8.68 -9.35
N ILE A 75 24.26 7.71 -8.69
CA ILE A 75 22.85 7.73 -8.32
C ILE A 75 22.81 7.50 -6.81
N MET A 76 22.28 8.43 -6.04
CA MET A 76 22.30 8.31 -4.58
C MET A 76 21.09 8.97 -3.91
N LEU A 77 20.67 8.44 -2.77
CA LEU A 77 19.76 9.15 -1.86
C LEU A 77 20.53 10.31 -1.20
N ALA A 78 19.94 11.50 -1.18
CA ALA A 78 20.59 12.70 -0.64
C ALA A 78 20.88 12.55 0.86
N SER A 79 19.99 11.92 1.61
CA SER A 79 20.13 11.65 3.05
C SER A 79 20.70 10.25 3.37
N GLY A 80 21.12 9.49 2.35
CA GLY A 80 21.48 8.08 2.53
C GLY A 80 20.28 7.26 2.99
N GLU A 81 20.37 6.63 4.15
CA GLU A 81 19.26 5.81 4.70
C GLU A 81 18.52 6.52 5.86
N ALA A 82 18.85 7.77 6.17
CA ALA A 82 18.38 8.47 7.36
C ALA A 82 16.87 8.75 7.34
N THR A 83 16.26 8.87 6.16
CA THR A 83 14.83 9.15 5.97
C THR A 83 13.98 7.92 5.80
N GLY A 84 14.60 6.71 5.85
CA GLY A 84 13.90 5.44 5.66
C GLY A 84 13.57 5.09 4.20
N PHE A 85 13.93 5.94 3.23
CA PHE A 85 13.84 5.60 1.81
C PHE A 85 14.92 4.58 1.42
N ARG A 86 14.55 3.67 0.54
CA ARG A 86 15.43 2.65 -0.04
C ARG A 86 15.15 2.58 -1.54
N MET A 87 16.18 2.34 -2.33
CA MET A 87 16.01 2.23 -3.78
C MET A 87 16.64 0.97 -4.35
N ASN A 88 16.14 0.60 -5.53
CA ASN A 88 16.70 -0.45 -6.37
C ASN A 88 16.87 0.14 -7.78
N VAL A 89 18.08 0.12 -8.26
CA VAL A 89 18.47 0.62 -9.58
C VAL A 89 19.03 -0.54 -10.37
N ASP A 90 18.45 -0.84 -11.52
CA ASP A 90 18.90 -1.91 -12.41
C ASP A 90 19.03 -3.27 -11.67
N GLY A 91 18.00 -3.62 -10.89
CA GLY A 91 17.96 -4.87 -10.12
C GLY A 91 18.85 -4.90 -8.87
N ARG A 92 19.64 -3.87 -8.60
CA ARG A 92 20.54 -3.78 -7.44
C ARG A 92 19.93 -2.92 -6.34
N LYS A 93 19.89 -3.42 -5.09
CA LYS A 93 19.43 -2.67 -3.92
C LYS A 93 20.59 -1.88 -3.31
N GLY A 94 20.33 -0.65 -2.88
CA GLY A 94 21.32 0.19 -2.21
C GLY A 94 20.86 1.64 -2.09
N SER A 95 21.65 2.45 -1.36
CA SER A 95 21.44 3.90 -1.24
C SER A 95 22.37 4.71 -2.14
N SER A 96 23.33 4.06 -2.81
CA SER A 96 24.27 4.70 -3.74
C SER A 96 24.77 3.71 -4.78
N PHE A 97 24.87 4.16 -6.03
CA PHE A 97 25.40 3.43 -7.18
C PHE A 97 26.32 4.33 -7.98
N ASN A 98 27.38 3.76 -8.54
CA ASN A 98 28.34 4.49 -9.35
C ASN A 98 28.49 3.85 -10.73
N ASN A 99 28.79 4.66 -11.74
CA ASN A 99 29.07 4.25 -13.12
C ASN A 99 27.99 3.35 -13.70
N VAL A 100 26.72 3.79 -13.61
CA VAL A 100 25.58 3.09 -14.17
C VAL A 100 25.40 3.51 -15.63
N GLY A 101 25.61 2.57 -16.56
CA GLY A 101 25.46 2.83 -18.00
C GLY A 101 24.00 2.86 -18.41
N ILE A 102 23.68 3.76 -19.35
CA ILE A 102 22.38 3.80 -20.04
C ILE A 102 22.62 4.06 -21.54
N LEU A 103 22.13 3.16 -22.39
CA LEU A 103 22.35 3.23 -23.82
C LEU A 103 21.67 4.46 -24.46
N ALA A 104 22.08 4.81 -25.69
CA ALA A 104 21.43 5.87 -26.46
C ALA A 104 19.94 5.54 -26.71
N ASN A 105 19.06 6.51 -26.48
CA ASN A 105 17.60 6.37 -26.63
C ASN A 105 16.99 5.23 -25.79
N ASP A 106 17.59 4.91 -24.65
CA ASP A 106 17.15 3.85 -23.75
C ASP A 106 16.62 4.41 -22.42
N SER A 107 16.06 3.52 -21.60
CA SER A 107 15.47 3.87 -20.30
C SER A 107 15.72 2.81 -19.25
N MET A 108 15.65 3.21 -17.98
CA MET A 108 15.89 2.38 -16.82
C MET A 108 14.89 2.69 -15.73
N TYR A 109 14.43 1.67 -15.01
CA TYR A 109 13.59 1.84 -13.83
C TYR A 109 14.40 2.08 -12.56
N VAL A 110 13.89 3.00 -11.76
CA VAL A 110 14.28 3.15 -10.35
C VAL A 110 13.07 2.81 -9.49
N PHE A 111 13.22 1.79 -8.67
CA PHE A 111 12.21 1.39 -7.70
C PHE A 111 12.56 2.00 -6.36
N VAL A 112 11.57 2.51 -5.65
CA VAL A 112 11.73 3.15 -4.35
C VAL A 112 10.70 2.59 -3.37
N GLU A 113 11.14 2.37 -2.15
CA GLU A 113 10.33 1.98 -0.99
C GLU A 113 10.67 2.91 0.18
N VAL A 114 9.74 3.08 1.10
CA VAL A 114 10.00 3.82 2.34
C VAL A 114 9.44 3.08 3.54
N THR A 115 10.16 3.12 4.66
CA THR A 115 9.67 2.72 5.98
C THR A 115 9.87 3.91 6.92
N VAL A 116 8.79 4.34 7.53
CA VAL A 116 8.79 5.52 8.39
C VAL A 116 8.90 5.09 9.84
N ASP A 117 9.81 5.68 10.59
CA ASP A 117 9.90 5.50 12.03
C ASP A 117 8.81 6.29 12.77
N PRO A 118 8.31 5.78 13.92
CA PRO A 118 7.35 6.53 14.74
C PRO A 118 7.93 7.88 15.17
N ASN A 119 7.15 8.94 14.98
CA ASN A 119 7.54 10.29 15.39
C ASN A 119 6.96 10.71 16.75
N GLY A 120 6.10 9.88 17.35
CA GLY A 120 5.39 10.16 18.60
C GLY A 120 4.20 11.12 18.45
N GLY A 121 3.99 11.67 17.25
CA GLY A 121 2.90 12.59 16.94
C GLY A 121 1.57 11.91 16.67
N ASN A 122 0.49 12.70 16.64
CA ASN A 122 -0.86 12.22 16.31
C ASN A 122 -1.28 12.58 14.87
N GLN A 123 -0.56 13.48 14.23
CA GLN A 123 -0.81 13.92 12.86
C GLN A 123 0.25 13.36 11.90
N PRO A 124 -0.10 13.17 10.64
CA PRO A 124 0.88 12.78 9.63
C PRO A 124 2.03 13.79 9.53
N LEU A 125 3.25 13.28 9.38
CA LEU A 125 4.45 14.08 9.20
C LEU A 125 5.00 13.89 7.80
N LEU A 126 5.21 14.98 7.06
CA LEU A 126 5.86 14.96 5.75
C LEU A 126 7.34 14.59 5.91
N ILE A 127 7.77 13.58 5.18
CA ILE A 127 9.16 13.11 5.07
C ILE A 127 9.59 13.30 3.62
N GLN A 128 10.72 13.97 3.44
CA GLN A 128 11.26 14.25 2.11
C GLN A 128 12.70 13.78 2.00
N ASP A 129 13.06 13.33 0.81
CA ASP A 129 14.42 13.03 0.37
C ASP A 129 14.52 13.31 -1.14
N SER A 130 15.67 13.04 -1.74
CA SER A 130 15.87 13.16 -3.17
C SER A 130 16.77 12.05 -3.69
N VAL A 131 16.45 11.52 -4.87
CA VAL A 131 17.42 10.75 -5.65
C VAL A 131 18.23 11.72 -6.48
N LEU A 132 19.54 11.79 -6.23
CA LEU A 132 20.49 12.64 -6.92
C LEU A 132 21.19 11.85 -8.02
N PHE A 133 21.28 12.45 -9.19
CA PHE A 133 21.95 11.89 -10.38
C PHE A 133 23.07 12.83 -10.80
N THR A 134 24.24 12.30 -11.09
CA THR A 134 25.34 13.06 -11.68
C THR A 134 25.72 12.45 -13.02
N VAL A 135 25.69 13.25 -14.08
CA VAL A 135 26.09 12.86 -15.46
C VAL A 135 26.91 13.98 -16.05
N ASN A 136 28.10 13.66 -16.54
CA ASN A 136 29.05 14.63 -17.11
C ASN A 136 29.24 15.86 -16.20
N GLY A 137 29.37 15.64 -14.89
CA GLY A 137 29.51 16.67 -13.86
C GLY A 137 28.24 17.47 -13.56
N ILE A 138 27.11 17.19 -14.20
CA ILE A 138 25.84 17.88 -13.98
C ILE A 138 24.96 17.09 -13.03
N ARG A 139 24.47 17.76 -12.00
CA ARG A 139 23.54 17.17 -11.02
C ARG A 139 22.09 17.44 -11.38
N GLN A 140 21.27 16.41 -11.33
CA GLN A 140 19.82 16.43 -11.46
C GLN A 140 19.22 15.67 -10.29
N SER A 141 17.92 15.84 -10.02
CA SER A 141 17.26 15.15 -8.91
C SER A 141 15.80 14.81 -9.20
N VAL A 142 15.32 13.78 -8.53
CA VAL A 142 13.89 13.46 -8.38
C VAL A 142 13.57 13.55 -6.89
N LEU A 143 12.56 14.35 -6.53
CA LEU A 143 12.09 14.51 -5.15
C LEU A 143 11.33 13.27 -4.71
N LEU A 144 11.53 12.83 -3.49
CA LEU A 144 10.77 11.76 -2.82
C LEU A 144 9.97 12.36 -1.68
N GLU A 145 8.67 12.05 -1.61
CA GLU A 145 7.77 12.55 -0.57
C GLU A 145 6.93 11.41 0.01
N ALA A 146 6.79 11.36 1.32
CA ALA A 146 5.90 10.45 2.04
C ALA A 146 5.31 11.12 3.26
N TYR A 147 4.06 10.76 3.61
CA TYR A 147 3.44 11.19 4.86
C TYR A 147 3.46 10.03 5.85
N GLY A 148 4.31 10.12 6.88
CA GLY A 148 4.39 9.15 7.97
C GLY A 148 3.28 9.36 8.99
N GLN A 149 2.46 8.35 9.24
CA GLN A 149 1.37 8.38 10.22
C GLN A 149 1.58 7.34 11.31
N ASP A 150 1.70 7.80 12.55
CA ASP A 150 1.70 6.90 13.70
C ASP A 150 0.32 6.27 13.91
N VAL A 151 0.31 5.00 14.30
CA VAL A 151 -0.90 4.22 14.51
C VAL A 151 -0.88 3.49 15.85
N ASN A 152 -2.06 3.17 16.36
CA ASN A 152 -2.25 2.17 17.41
C ASN A 152 -2.26 0.78 16.74
N LEU A 153 -1.11 0.11 16.72
CA LEU A 153 -0.96 -1.18 16.03
C LEU A 153 -1.45 -2.33 16.91
N TYR A 154 -2.48 -3.06 16.43
CA TYR A 154 -3.01 -4.27 17.04
C TYR A 154 -2.67 -5.46 16.13
N LYS A 155 -1.78 -6.34 16.61
CA LYS A 155 -1.24 -7.45 15.83
C LYS A 155 -1.28 -8.74 16.64
N GLY A 156 -1.56 -9.86 15.95
CA GLY A 156 -1.58 -11.19 16.56
C GLY A 156 -2.88 -11.56 17.27
N GLY A 157 -4.00 -10.89 16.93
CA GLY A 157 -5.31 -11.12 17.56
C GLY A 157 -5.41 -10.50 18.95
N VAL A 158 -6.00 -9.31 19.05
CA VAL A 158 -6.16 -8.58 20.32
C VAL A 158 -7.56 -8.78 20.88
N THR A 159 -7.65 -9.13 22.17
CA THR A 159 -8.92 -9.25 22.88
C THR A 159 -9.04 -8.15 23.93
N ILE A 160 -10.09 -7.34 23.85
CA ILE A 160 -10.47 -6.36 24.86
C ILE A 160 -11.27 -7.10 25.92
N THR A 161 -10.70 -7.21 27.14
CA THR A 161 -11.25 -8.02 28.25
C THR A 161 -11.85 -7.20 29.39
N LYS A 162 -11.85 -5.87 29.26
CA LYS A 162 -12.46 -4.92 30.21
C LYS A 162 -13.06 -3.75 29.45
N ASP A 163 -14.03 -3.09 30.05
CA ASP A 163 -14.63 -1.89 29.51
C ASP A 163 -13.57 -0.87 29.11
N SER A 164 -13.65 -0.40 27.89
CA SER A 164 -12.60 0.40 27.27
C SER A 164 -13.17 1.49 26.38
N ILE A 165 -12.37 2.53 26.19
CA ILE A 165 -12.64 3.61 25.22
C ILE A 165 -11.49 3.62 24.21
N LEU A 166 -11.81 3.54 22.93
CA LEU A 166 -10.86 3.77 21.85
C LEU A 166 -10.99 5.22 21.37
N THR A 167 -9.91 5.98 21.54
CA THR A 167 -9.88 7.42 21.25
C THR A 167 -9.59 7.69 19.77
N ALA A 168 -9.91 8.89 19.28
CA ALA A 168 -9.65 9.31 17.91
C ALA A 168 -8.27 9.94 17.69
N ASN A 169 -7.41 9.99 18.70
CA ASN A 169 -6.11 10.68 18.63
C ASN A 169 -5.18 10.14 17.53
N ARG A 170 -5.18 8.82 17.34
CA ARG A 170 -4.43 8.13 16.30
C ARG A 170 -5.29 7.04 15.69
N PRO A 171 -5.17 6.77 14.40
CA PRO A 171 -5.88 5.64 13.79
C PRO A 171 -5.40 4.31 14.37
N TYR A 172 -6.26 3.32 14.26
CA TYR A 172 -5.98 1.93 14.63
C TYR A 172 -5.62 1.15 13.37
N LEU A 173 -4.54 0.38 13.43
CA LEU A 173 -4.17 -0.57 12.38
C LEU A 173 -4.28 -1.99 12.94
N ILE A 174 -5.24 -2.75 12.43
CA ILE A 174 -5.61 -4.07 12.95
C ILE A 174 -5.10 -5.14 11.99
N TYR A 175 -4.24 -6.01 12.52
CA TYR A 175 -3.84 -7.26 11.89
C TYR A 175 -4.55 -8.41 12.62
N ASP A 176 -5.00 -9.42 11.88
CA ASP A 176 -5.70 -10.61 12.36
C ASP A 176 -7.12 -10.29 12.91
N SER A 177 -7.30 -10.08 14.20
CA SER A 177 -8.62 -9.80 14.78
C SER A 177 -8.57 -8.84 15.95
N LEU A 178 -9.66 -8.10 16.12
CA LEU A 178 -10.00 -7.38 17.34
C LEU A 178 -11.28 -7.99 17.93
N VAL A 179 -11.17 -8.56 19.13
CA VAL A 179 -12.25 -9.25 19.80
C VAL A 179 -12.71 -8.45 21.01
N ILE A 180 -14.01 -8.19 21.12
CA ILE A 180 -14.62 -7.65 22.35
C ILE A 180 -15.17 -8.82 23.14
N ALA A 181 -14.61 -9.08 24.33
CA ALA A 181 -14.99 -10.20 25.15
C ALA A 181 -16.44 -10.10 25.66
N LYS A 182 -17.03 -11.23 26.00
CA LYS A 182 -18.38 -11.29 26.55
C LYS A 182 -18.51 -10.45 27.85
N GLY A 183 -19.58 -9.67 27.95
CA GLY A 183 -19.86 -8.80 29.08
C GLY A 183 -19.01 -7.51 29.12
N VAL A 184 -18.16 -7.28 28.12
CA VAL A 184 -17.33 -6.07 28.01
C VAL A 184 -18.04 -5.05 27.12
N SER A 185 -17.99 -3.78 27.50
CA SER A 185 -18.47 -2.66 26.73
C SER A 185 -17.30 -1.89 26.10
N LEU A 186 -17.29 -1.81 24.76
CA LEU A 186 -16.36 -0.99 24.02
C LEU A 186 -17.06 0.29 23.57
N ASN A 187 -16.51 1.44 23.95
CA ASN A 187 -16.93 2.73 23.42
C ASN A 187 -15.87 3.24 22.44
N ILE A 188 -16.31 3.78 21.31
CA ILE A 188 -15.44 4.33 20.27
C ILE A 188 -15.75 5.82 20.15
N GLU A 189 -14.74 6.67 20.29
CA GLU A 189 -14.89 8.11 20.15
C GLU A 189 -15.14 8.49 18.69
N LYS A 190 -15.91 9.56 18.48
CA LYS A 190 -16.17 10.16 17.19
C LYS A 190 -14.86 10.50 16.46
N GLY A 191 -14.82 10.31 15.14
CA GLY A 191 -13.63 10.53 14.32
C GLY A 191 -12.59 9.40 14.33
N ALA A 192 -12.77 8.37 15.17
CA ALA A 192 -11.84 7.23 15.21
C ALA A 192 -11.85 6.47 13.88
N THR A 193 -10.66 6.16 13.37
CA THR A 193 -10.48 5.43 12.10
C THR A 193 -9.76 4.11 12.36
N PHE A 194 -10.32 3.04 11.82
CA PHE A 194 -9.79 1.68 11.88
C PHE A 194 -9.39 1.22 10.49
N TYR A 195 -8.11 0.99 10.31
CA TYR A 195 -7.52 0.37 9.14
C TYR A 195 -7.37 -1.12 9.38
N MET A 196 -8.00 -1.91 8.56
CA MET A 196 -8.08 -3.36 8.70
C MET A 196 -7.22 -4.03 7.62
N HIS A 197 -6.24 -4.83 8.05
CA HIS A 197 -5.30 -5.48 7.15
C HIS A 197 -5.80 -6.86 6.68
N ASP A 198 -5.74 -7.12 5.38
CA ASP A 198 -6.05 -8.40 4.73
C ASP A 198 -7.34 -9.06 5.30
N LYS A 199 -7.22 -10.14 6.08
CA LYS A 199 -8.34 -10.89 6.66
C LYS A 199 -8.74 -10.43 8.05
N ALA A 200 -8.20 -9.32 8.52
CA ALA A 200 -8.53 -8.78 9.83
C ALA A 200 -10.05 -8.62 10.01
N SER A 201 -10.53 -8.97 11.18
CA SER A 201 -11.97 -8.96 11.48
C SER A 201 -12.24 -8.37 12.86
N LEU A 202 -13.38 -7.73 13.01
CA LEU A 202 -13.89 -7.28 14.31
C LEU A 202 -14.95 -8.27 14.80
N ILE A 203 -14.73 -8.86 15.98
CA ILE A 203 -15.60 -9.89 16.56
C ILE A 203 -16.13 -9.39 17.90
N VAL A 204 -17.45 -9.27 18.03
CA VAL A 204 -18.11 -8.66 19.17
C VAL A 204 -18.93 -9.70 19.93
N HIS A 205 -18.45 -10.13 21.11
CA HIS A 205 -19.21 -10.92 22.07
C HIS A 205 -19.89 -10.05 23.13
N GLY A 206 -19.28 -8.92 23.47
CA GLY A 206 -19.82 -7.92 24.39
C GLY A 206 -20.77 -6.93 23.70
N SER A 207 -20.59 -5.66 23.99
CA SER A 207 -21.28 -4.55 23.33
C SER A 207 -20.30 -3.55 22.74
N MET A 208 -20.71 -2.90 21.64
CA MET A 208 -19.92 -1.87 20.96
C MET A 208 -20.78 -0.64 20.69
N ASN A 209 -20.39 0.49 21.27
CA ASN A 209 -20.98 1.78 21.05
C ASN A 209 -20.03 2.63 20.18
N ALA A 210 -20.43 2.87 18.94
CA ALA A 210 -19.69 3.67 18.00
C ALA A 210 -20.55 4.90 17.66
N LEU A 211 -20.28 6.01 18.34
CA LEU A 211 -21.11 7.22 18.27
C LEU A 211 -20.31 8.34 17.62
N GLY A 212 -20.29 8.34 16.28
CA GLY A 212 -19.73 9.42 15.47
C GLY A 212 -20.67 10.59 15.31
N THR A 213 -20.22 11.57 14.51
CA THR A 213 -21.04 12.69 14.04
C THR A 213 -20.88 12.84 12.54
N LEU A 214 -21.71 13.68 11.89
CA LEU A 214 -21.60 13.92 10.46
C LEU A 214 -20.20 14.43 10.06
N ASP A 215 -19.61 15.32 10.86
CA ASP A 215 -18.30 15.91 10.61
C ASP A 215 -17.14 15.02 11.08
N GLU A 216 -17.38 14.12 12.05
CA GLU A 216 -16.40 13.22 12.64
C GLU A 216 -16.96 11.78 12.69
N PRO A 217 -17.20 11.14 11.53
CA PRO A 217 -17.70 9.77 11.50
C PRO A 217 -16.65 8.78 12.02
N ILE A 218 -17.11 7.65 12.54
CA ILE A 218 -16.25 6.53 12.86
C ILE A 218 -16.11 5.66 11.62
N THR A 219 -14.88 5.36 11.20
CA THR A 219 -14.62 4.66 9.94
C THR A 219 -13.90 3.33 10.14
N PHE A 220 -14.45 2.27 9.54
CA PHE A 220 -13.81 0.95 9.38
C PHE A 220 -13.58 0.70 7.89
N ARG A 221 -12.31 0.51 7.49
CA ARG A 221 -11.93 0.33 6.09
C ARG A 221 -10.67 -0.53 5.94
N GLY A 222 -10.36 -0.95 4.72
CA GLY A 222 -9.06 -1.56 4.41
C GLY A 222 -7.90 -0.58 4.63
N ASP A 223 -6.73 -1.12 4.91
CA ASP A 223 -5.50 -0.37 5.23
C ASP A 223 -4.74 0.12 3.98
N ARG A 224 -5.17 -0.31 2.78
CA ARG A 224 -4.55 0.16 1.53
C ARG A 224 -5.05 1.56 1.19
N LEU A 225 -4.13 2.52 1.20
CA LEU A 225 -4.38 3.93 0.88
C LEU A 225 -3.83 4.32 -0.49
N ASP A 226 -3.11 3.40 -1.13
CA ASP A 226 -2.48 3.55 -2.42
C ASP A 226 -3.43 3.19 -3.59
N TYR A 227 -2.88 3.11 -4.79
CA TYR A 227 -3.59 2.81 -6.02
C TYR A 227 -3.21 1.44 -6.57
N ILE A 228 -4.15 0.74 -7.21
CA ILE A 228 -3.90 -0.52 -7.92
C ILE A 228 -3.15 -0.25 -9.23
N LEU A 229 -3.54 0.78 -9.96
CA LEU A 229 -3.00 1.14 -11.26
C LEU A 229 -2.59 2.62 -11.27
N ASN A 230 -1.29 2.91 -11.21
CA ASN A 230 -0.67 4.21 -11.51
C ASN A 230 -1.58 5.42 -11.28
N ASP A 231 -2.06 5.63 -10.07
CA ASP A 231 -2.93 6.72 -9.64
C ASP A 231 -4.32 6.78 -10.33
N ILE A 232 -4.75 5.70 -11.01
CA ILE A 232 -6.03 5.63 -11.73
C ILE A 232 -7.12 4.97 -10.87
N LEU A 233 -6.83 3.82 -10.28
CA LEU A 233 -7.79 3.04 -9.49
C LEU A 233 -7.35 2.94 -8.03
N PRO A 234 -7.88 3.77 -7.13
CA PRO A 234 -7.54 3.70 -5.72
C PRO A 234 -8.08 2.43 -5.08
N TYR A 235 -7.30 1.85 -4.16
CA TYR A 235 -7.78 0.75 -3.32
C TYR A 235 -9.02 1.12 -2.50
N ASP A 236 -9.24 2.40 -2.24
CA ASP A 236 -10.43 2.92 -1.59
C ASP A 236 -11.76 2.51 -2.28
N ARG A 237 -11.71 2.16 -3.57
CA ARG A 237 -12.86 1.67 -4.35
C ARG A 237 -12.88 0.15 -4.50
N THR A 238 -11.94 -0.56 -3.92
CA THR A 238 -11.79 -2.01 -4.08
C THR A 238 -12.41 -2.73 -2.90
N PRO A 239 -13.40 -3.61 -3.09
CA PRO A 239 -13.93 -4.45 -2.02
C PRO A 239 -12.97 -5.60 -1.68
N GLY A 240 -13.26 -6.32 -0.59
CA GLY A 240 -12.55 -7.56 -0.25
C GLY A 240 -11.19 -7.37 0.43
N GLN A 241 -10.92 -6.20 1.00
CA GLN A 241 -9.62 -5.90 1.61
C GLN A 241 -9.45 -6.42 3.04
N TRP A 242 -10.55 -6.74 3.74
CA TRP A 242 -10.55 -7.24 5.12
C TRP A 242 -11.79 -8.10 5.41
N GLY A 243 -11.83 -8.78 6.57
CA GLY A 243 -12.84 -9.81 6.83
C GLY A 243 -14.26 -9.31 7.00
N GLY A 244 -14.46 -8.28 7.82
CA GLY A 244 -15.78 -7.74 8.19
C GLY A 244 -16.00 -7.67 9.69
N ILE A 245 -17.25 -7.40 10.11
CA ILE A 245 -17.67 -7.23 11.51
C ILE A 245 -18.70 -8.31 11.86
N THR A 246 -18.45 -9.06 12.94
CA THR A 246 -19.35 -10.11 13.40
C THR A 246 -19.86 -9.82 14.82
N PHE A 247 -21.17 -9.70 14.98
CA PHE A 247 -21.84 -9.69 16.27
C PHE A 247 -22.24 -11.12 16.62
N LYS A 248 -21.60 -11.67 17.64
CA LYS A 248 -21.81 -13.05 18.09
C LYS A 248 -23.17 -13.24 18.75
N ALA A 249 -23.59 -14.48 18.94
CA ALA A 249 -24.91 -14.81 19.49
C ALA A 249 -25.20 -14.13 20.84
N ASP A 250 -24.18 -13.94 21.66
CA ASP A 250 -24.26 -13.32 22.99
C ASP A 250 -24.08 -11.80 23.02
N SER A 251 -23.83 -11.17 21.86
CA SER A 251 -23.68 -9.72 21.73
C SER A 251 -25.04 -9.02 21.61
N TYR A 252 -25.25 -8.00 22.44
CA TYR A 252 -26.47 -7.17 22.46
C TYR A 252 -26.17 -5.73 22.85
N GLY A 253 -27.15 -4.85 22.59
CA GLY A 253 -27.07 -3.45 23.00
C GLY A 253 -26.00 -2.65 22.25
N ASN A 254 -25.67 -3.09 21.05
CA ASN A 254 -24.76 -2.35 20.18
C ASN A 254 -25.47 -1.12 19.60
N VAL A 255 -24.79 0.01 19.58
CA VAL A 255 -25.35 1.27 19.06
C VAL A 255 -24.32 1.92 18.16
N TRP A 256 -24.71 2.15 16.90
CA TRP A 256 -23.94 2.88 15.92
C TRP A 256 -24.67 4.16 15.50
N ASP A 257 -23.95 5.24 15.41
CA ASP A 257 -24.41 6.49 14.85
C ASP A 257 -23.29 7.17 14.05
N ASN A 258 -23.54 7.56 12.80
CA ASN A 258 -22.54 8.09 11.89
C ASN A 258 -21.29 7.19 11.78
N VAL A 259 -21.50 5.92 11.45
CA VAL A 259 -20.44 4.92 11.23
C VAL A 259 -20.35 4.58 9.74
N ILE A 260 -19.15 4.54 9.23
CA ILE A 260 -18.83 4.15 7.86
C ILE A 260 -18.08 2.81 7.89
N VAL A 261 -18.64 1.78 7.25
CA VAL A 261 -18.01 0.47 7.09
C VAL A 261 -17.86 0.19 5.60
N ARG A 262 -16.64 -0.03 5.12
CA ARG A 262 -16.41 -0.22 3.69
C ARG A 262 -15.20 -1.10 3.35
N ASN A 263 -15.19 -1.61 2.13
CA ASN A 263 -14.07 -2.34 1.52
C ASN A 263 -13.81 -3.73 2.11
N GLY A 264 -14.70 -4.28 2.94
CA GLY A 264 -14.57 -5.63 3.47
C GLY A 264 -14.89 -6.73 2.46
N THR A 265 -14.53 -7.95 2.80
CA THR A 265 -15.04 -9.16 2.14
C THR A 265 -16.52 -9.31 2.45
N SER A 266 -16.90 -9.18 3.72
CA SER A 266 -18.28 -9.07 4.18
C SER A 266 -18.44 -7.76 4.96
N GLY A 267 -19.64 -7.24 5.06
CA GLY A 267 -19.94 -6.09 5.88
C GLY A 267 -20.18 -6.47 7.34
N VAL A 268 -21.44 -6.51 7.74
CA VAL A 268 -21.86 -6.84 9.11
C VAL A 268 -22.61 -8.15 9.13
N TYR A 269 -22.16 -9.06 9.97
CA TYR A 269 -22.83 -10.33 10.23
C TYR A 269 -23.36 -10.38 11.67
N CYS A 270 -24.67 -10.59 11.83
CA CYS A 270 -25.33 -10.80 13.11
C CYS A 270 -25.69 -12.28 13.27
N GLU A 271 -24.98 -12.99 14.15
CA GLU A 271 -25.33 -14.38 14.49
C GLU A 271 -26.72 -14.50 15.10
N PRO A 272 -27.42 -15.64 14.89
CA PRO A 272 -28.72 -15.90 15.51
C PRO A 272 -28.71 -15.69 17.03
N SER A 273 -29.73 -15.04 17.54
CA SER A 273 -29.88 -14.76 18.97
C SER A 273 -31.36 -14.59 19.31
N THR A 274 -31.69 -14.55 20.61
CA THR A 274 -33.07 -14.32 21.07
C THR A 274 -33.53 -12.92 20.67
N PRO A 275 -34.63 -12.75 19.91
CA PRO A 275 -35.08 -11.45 19.41
C PRO A 275 -35.90 -10.65 20.45
N ASP A 276 -35.63 -10.83 21.72
CA ASP A 276 -36.31 -10.17 22.85
C ASP A 276 -35.80 -8.75 23.12
N ARG A 277 -34.68 -8.40 22.48
CA ARG A 277 -34.01 -7.09 22.55
C ARG A 277 -33.16 -6.86 21.35
N PRO A 278 -32.96 -5.59 20.93
CA PRO A 278 -32.13 -5.29 19.79
C PRO A 278 -30.68 -5.77 19.96
N LYS A 279 -30.19 -6.51 18.97
CA LYS A 279 -28.78 -6.87 18.84
C LYS A 279 -27.94 -5.64 18.50
N ILE A 280 -28.43 -4.86 17.53
CA ILE A 280 -27.79 -3.61 17.12
C ILE A 280 -28.82 -2.59 16.64
N LYS A 281 -28.54 -1.31 16.97
CA LYS A 281 -29.20 -0.13 16.40
C LYS A 281 -28.20 0.62 15.57
N ILE A 282 -28.54 0.92 14.32
CA ILE A 282 -27.68 1.61 13.37
C ILE A 282 -28.42 2.85 12.87
N ASN A 283 -27.83 4.02 13.09
CA ASN A 283 -28.41 5.29 12.62
C ASN A 283 -27.39 6.05 11.77
N ASN A 284 -27.86 6.81 10.78
CA ASN A 284 -27.07 7.78 10.01
C ASN A 284 -25.75 7.21 9.46
N SER A 285 -25.73 5.93 9.09
CA SER A 285 -24.50 5.18 8.84
C SER A 285 -24.42 4.71 7.39
N GLN A 286 -23.25 4.25 6.97
CA GLN A 286 -22.99 3.72 5.64
C GLN A 286 -22.28 2.37 5.74
N ILE A 287 -22.83 1.35 5.10
CA ILE A 287 -22.20 0.05 4.93
C ILE A 287 -22.13 -0.22 3.43
N THR A 288 -20.93 -0.09 2.86
CA THR A 288 -20.78 0.03 1.41
C THR A 288 -19.56 -0.73 0.87
N ASN A 289 -19.61 -1.07 -0.42
CA ASN A 289 -18.45 -1.58 -1.15
C ASN A 289 -17.85 -2.86 -0.56
N MET A 290 -18.66 -3.89 -0.40
CA MET A 290 -18.24 -5.21 0.11
C MET A 290 -18.09 -6.23 -1.02
N GLY A 291 -17.15 -7.16 -0.85
CA GLY A 291 -16.93 -8.25 -1.81
C GLY A 291 -18.00 -9.32 -1.81
N SER A 292 -18.80 -9.41 -0.75
CA SER A 292 -19.91 -10.34 -0.56
C SER A 292 -21.13 -9.57 -0.01
N ASP A 293 -21.81 -10.11 1.01
CA ASP A 293 -22.99 -9.50 1.62
C ASP A 293 -22.63 -8.25 2.44
N LEU A 294 -23.45 -7.20 2.33
CA LEU A 294 -23.27 -5.97 3.11
C LEU A 294 -23.74 -6.14 4.54
N PHE A 295 -24.93 -6.69 4.72
CA PHE A 295 -25.53 -6.92 6.02
C PHE A 295 -26.25 -8.25 6.04
N PHE A 296 -25.92 -9.11 6.98
CA PHE A 296 -26.55 -10.43 7.11
C PHE A 296 -27.01 -10.66 8.55
N ALA A 297 -28.28 -10.90 8.74
CA ALA A 297 -28.87 -11.12 10.05
C ALA A 297 -29.94 -12.25 9.99
N ILE A 298 -29.78 -13.26 10.83
CA ILE A 298 -30.75 -14.35 10.95
C ILE A 298 -31.24 -14.41 12.40
N ASN A 299 -32.57 -14.44 12.57
CA ASN A 299 -33.21 -14.67 13.86
C ASN A 299 -32.64 -13.79 14.98
N CYS A 300 -32.55 -12.49 14.73
CA CYS A 300 -32.16 -11.48 15.71
C CYS A 300 -32.88 -10.15 15.41
N ASP A 301 -33.02 -9.30 16.42
CA ASP A 301 -33.62 -7.97 16.28
C ASP A 301 -32.57 -6.93 15.86
N VAL A 302 -32.79 -6.28 14.72
CA VAL A 302 -31.92 -5.23 14.14
C VAL A 302 -32.77 -4.03 13.79
N ILE A 303 -32.32 -2.85 14.21
CA ILE A 303 -32.98 -1.59 13.88
C ILE A 303 -31.98 -0.74 13.09
N ALA A 304 -32.31 -0.40 11.83
CA ALA A 304 -31.53 0.50 11.01
C ALA A 304 -32.38 1.68 10.55
N THR A 305 -31.88 2.89 10.75
CA THR A 305 -32.58 4.13 10.40
C THR A 305 -31.64 5.07 9.65
N ASN A 306 -32.09 5.70 8.57
CA ASN A 306 -31.27 6.64 7.80
C ASN A 306 -29.88 6.09 7.47
N THR A 307 -29.83 4.82 7.03
CA THR A 307 -28.57 4.07 6.81
C THR A 307 -28.50 3.63 5.35
N GLU A 308 -27.37 3.86 4.72
CA GLU A 308 -27.07 3.44 3.36
C GLU A 308 -26.48 2.04 3.36
N PHE A 309 -27.05 1.17 2.52
CA PHE A 309 -26.51 -0.14 2.17
C PHE A 309 -26.35 -0.19 0.66
N SER A 310 -25.12 -0.12 0.15
CA SER A 310 -24.88 -0.04 -1.30
C SER A 310 -23.59 -0.72 -1.74
N ASN A 311 -23.57 -1.17 -2.99
CA ASN A 311 -22.41 -1.75 -3.65
C ASN A 311 -21.94 -3.07 -2.99
N ALA A 312 -22.76 -4.11 -3.09
CA ALA A 312 -22.48 -5.47 -2.66
C ALA A 312 -21.99 -6.35 -3.81
N GLY A 313 -21.02 -7.23 -3.55
CA GLY A 313 -20.70 -8.34 -4.43
C GLY A 313 -21.69 -9.50 -4.31
N GLY A 314 -22.40 -9.58 -3.17
CA GLY A 314 -23.50 -10.52 -2.87
C GLY A 314 -24.82 -9.82 -2.60
N SER A 315 -25.48 -10.17 -1.49
CA SER A 315 -26.74 -9.55 -1.06
C SER A 315 -26.53 -8.22 -0.35
N VAL A 316 -27.50 -7.32 -0.49
CA VAL A 316 -27.48 -6.06 0.26
C VAL A 316 -27.97 -6.28 1.70
N LEU A 317 -29.06 -7.06 1.86
CA LEU A 317 -29.70 -7.44 3.12
C LEU A 317 -30.16 -8.90 3.06
#